data_f91faf040ed94f590e24da96aea16751
#
_entry.id   f91faf040ed94f590e24da96aea16751
#
_cell.length_a   1.000
_cell.length_b   1.000
_cell.length_c   1.000
_cell.angle_alpha   90.00
_cell.angle_beta   90.00
_cell.angle_gamma   90.00
#
_symmetry.space_group_name_H-M   'P 1'
#
loop_
_entity.id
_entity.type
_entity.pdbx_description
1 polymer ?
#
loop_
_entity_poly.entity_id
_entity_poly.type
_entity_poly.pdbx_seq_one_letter_code
_entity_poly.pdbx_strand_id
1 'polypeptide(L)'
;MRADASQQRETNVANHPSAEKRNRQNIKRRARNTHVRTTVRTVVKRVRVALDLGNATEAKTALEVAVRRIDQAVSKGVFHASTGSRYVSRLMAQVAALAKPA
;
A
#
# COMPACT_ATOMS: atom_id res chain seq x y z
N MET A 1 -43.29 -15.35 -1.84
CA MET A 1 -42.52 -15.36 -1.67
C MET A 1 -41.76 -14.91 -1.49
N ARG A 2 -41.64 -14.80 -1.39
CA ARG A 2 -40.76 -14.66 -1.30
C ARG A 2 -40.15 -15.07 -0.97
N ALA A 3 -40.60 -15.18 -0.85
CA ALA A 3 -39.82 -15.50 -0.52
C ALA A 3 -39.06 -15.84 -0.80
N ASP A 4 -39.46 -15.93 -0.82
CA ASP A 4 -38.57 -16.21 -1.16
C ASP A 4 -37.76 -15.65 -1.87
N ALA A 5 -37.86 -14.99 -2.03
CA ALA A 5 -37.07 -14.48 -3.09
C ALA A 5 -35.73 -14.02 -2.63
N SER A 6 -35.65 -13.45 -1.51
CA SER A 6 -34.36 -13.03 -0.95
C SER A 6 -33.44 -14.21 -0.73
N GLN A 7 -33.97 -15.30 -0.30
CA GLN A 7 -33.16 -16.48 -0.09
C GLN A 7 -32.56 -16.99 -1.37
N GLN A 8 -33.35 -16.94 -2.43
CA GLN A 8 -32.88 -17.41 -3.71
C GLN A 8 -31.73 -16.55 -4.22
N ARG A 9 -31.81 -15.27 -4.03
CA ARG A 9 -30.77 -14.37 -4.49
C ARG A 9 -29.45 -14.64 -3.77
N GLU A 10 -29.51 -14.81 -2.49
CA GLU A 10 -28.31 -15.08 -1.71
C GLU A 10 -27.66 -16.38 -2.12
N THR A 11 -28.44 -17.40 -2.22
CA THR A 11 -27.97 -18.70 -2.58
C THR A 11 -27.42 -18.70 -4.00
N ASN A 12 -28.12 -18.06 -4.91
CA ASN A 12 -27.72 -18.04 -6.31
C ASN A 12 -26.40 -17.31 -6.51
N VAL A 13 -26.21 -16.22 -5.80
CA VAL A 13 -24.93 -15.50 -5.88
C VAL A 13 -23.79 -16.39 -5.43
N ALA A 14 -23.96 -17.13 -4.35
CA ALA A 14 -22.94 -18.00 -3.83
C ALA A 14 -22.62 -19.14 -4.80
N ASN A 15 -23.61 -19.63 -5.54
CA ASN A 15 -23.44 -20.77 -6.42
C ASN A 15 -23.16 -20.40 -7.87
N HIS A 16 -23.21 -19.15 -8.18
CA HIS A 16 -23.03 -18.71 -9.55
C HIS A 16 -21.55 -18.74 -9.94
N PRO A 17 -21.19 -19.31 -11.09
CA PRO A 17 -19.77 -19.40 -11.49
C PRO A 17 -19.09 -18.04 -11.59
N SER A 18 -19.77 -16.99 -12.05
CA SER A 18 -19.18 -15.66 -12.10
C SER A 18 -18.93 -15.09 -10.72
N ALA A 19 -19.79 -15.37 -9.76
CA ALA A 19 -19.62 -14.92 -8.37
C ALA A 19 -18.42 -15.64 -7.74
N GLU A 20 -18.27 -16.91 -8.00
CA GLU A 20 -17.11 -17.68 -7.50
C GLU A 20 -15.81 -17.16 -8.08
N LYS A 21 -15.79 -16.90 -9.39
CA LYS A 21 -14.61 -16.35 -10.06
C LYS A 21 -14.25 -14.99 -9.47
N ARG A 22 -15.25 -14.12 -9.28
CA ARG A 22 -15.06 -12.80 -8.70
C ARG A 22 -14.50 -12.89 -7.28
N ASN A 23 -15.00 -13.85 -6.52
CA ASN A 23 -14.52 -14.06 -5.15
C ASN A 23 -13.06 -14.49 -5.14
N ARG A 24 -12.65 -15.41 -6.01
CA ARG A 24 -11.26 -15.83 -6.13
C ARG A 24 -10.37 -14.64 -6.52
N GLN A 25 -10.82 -13.83 -7.47
CA GLN A 25 -10.07 -12.65 -7.89
C GLN A 25 -9.91 -11.65 -6.75
N ASN A 26 -10.96 -11.47 -5.94
CA ASN A 26 -10.93 -10.57 -4.80
C ASN A 26 -9.95 -11.04 -3.73
N ILE A 27 -9.89 -12.33 -3.49
CA ILE A 27 -8.95 -12.91 -2.53
C ILE A 27 -7.51 -12.66 -2.97
N LYS A 28 -7.21 -12.92 -4.24
CA LYS A 28 -5.87 -12.69 -4.79
C LYS A 28 -5.49 -11.20 -4.74
N ARG A 29 -6.42 -10.34 -5.11
CA ARG A 29 -6.20 -8.90 -5.11
C ARG A 29 -5.93 -8.38 -3.70
N ARG A 30 -6.71 -8.87 -2.74
CA ARG A 30 -6.54 -8.48 -1.33
C ARG A 30 -5.17 -8.91 -0.80
N ALA A 31 -4.75 -10.13 -1.11
CA ALA A 31 -3.44 -10.63 -0.69
C ALA A 31 -2.32 -9.80 -1.29
N ARG A 32 -2.41 -9.47 -2.58
CA ARG A 32 -1.43 -8.63 -3.26
C ARG A 32 -1.38 -7.23 -2.64
N ASN A 33 -2.55 -6.64 -2.38
CA ASN A 33 -2.63 -5.29 -1.82
C ASN A 33 -2.04 -5.25 -0.41
N THR A 34 -2.30 -6.27 0.40
CA THR A 34 -1.73 -6.39 1.73
C THR A 34 -0.21 -6.47 1.66
N HIS A 35 0.31 -7.26 0.74
CA HIS A 35 1.75 -7.39 0.53
C HIS A 35 2.38 -6.05 0.16
N VAL A 36 1.77 -5.32 -0.77
CA VAL A 36 2.28 -4.01 -1.20
C VAL A 36 2.27 -3.02 -0.04
N ARG A 37 1.19 -2.96 0.73
CA ARG A 37 1.11 -2.07 1.91
C ARG A 37 2.17 -2.40 2.95
N THR A 38 2.39 -3.68 3.20
CA THR A 38 3.41 -4.12 4.15
C THR A 38 4.80 -3.73 3.68
N THR A 39 5.08 -3.88 2.39
CA THR A 39 6.36 -3.48 1.80
C THR A 39 6.59 -1.98 1.98
N VAL A 40 5.57 -1.15 1.71
CA VAL A 40 5.68 0.30 1.90
C VAL A 40 5.94 0.65 3.36
N ARG A 41 5.22 0.05 4.28
CA ARG A 41 5.43 0.28 5.72
C ARG A 41 6.85 -0.05 6.13
N THR A 42 7.39 -1.16 5.63
CA THR A 42 8.73 -1.60 5.96
C THR A 42 9.78 -0.60 5.47
N VAL A 43 9.67 -0.14 4.21
CA VAL A 43 10.67 0.80 3.68
C VAL A 43 10.56 2.17 4.33
N VAL A 44 9.35 2.62 4.66
CA VAL A 44 9.15 3.87 5.40
C VAL A 44 9.77 3.77 6.80
N LYS A 45 9.58 2.64 7.45
CA LYS A 45 10.16 2.41 8.77
C LYS A 45 11.69 2.46 8.72
N ARG A 46 12.29 1.92 7.67
CA ARG A 46 13.76 1.97 7.50
C ARG A 46 14.26 3.39 7.39
N VAL A 47 13.53 4.25 6.65
CA VAL A 47 13.89 5.67 6.58
C VAL A 47 13.82 6.30 7.98
N ARG A 48 12.77 6.04 8.72
CA ARG A 48 12.58 6.60 10.06
C ARG A 48 13.66 6.14 11.02
N VAL A 49 14.05 4.88 10.96
CA VAL A 49 15.13 4.36 11.79
C VAL A 49 16.44 5.07 11.48
N ALA A 50 16.75 5.26 10.20
CA ALA A 50 17.97 5.97 9.80
C ALA A 50 17.92 7.43 10.27
N LEU A 51 16.76 8.07 10.21
CA LEU A 51 16.57 9.44 10.71
C LEU A 51 16.80 9.52 12.23
N ASP A 52 16.27 8.56 12.97
CA ASP A 52 16.41 8.51 14.44
C ASP A 52 17.88 8.29 14.83
N LEU A 53 18.62 7.53 14.04
CA LEU A 53 20.04 7.29 14.27
C LEU A 53 20.91 8.46 13.82
N GLY A 54 20.34 9.43 13.12
CA GLY A 54 21.06 10.58 12.62
C GLY A 54 22.01 10.26 11.47
N ASN A 55 21.81 9.14 10.78
CA ASN A 55 22.67 8.73 9.68
C ASN A 55 22.11 9.25 8.36
N ALA A 56 22.61 10.39 7.90
CA ALA A 56 22.12 11.04 6.69
C ALA A 56 22.35 10.18 5.44
N THR A 57 23.45 9.48 5.34
CA THR A 57 23.75 8.63 4.18
C THR A 57 22.78 7.47 4.07
N GLU A 58 22.54 6.76 5.18
CA GLU A 58 21.59 5.66 5.20
C GLU A 58 20.17 6.15 4.98
N ALA A 59 19.82 7.29 5.56
CA ALA A 59 18.49 7.88 5.37
C ALA A 59 18.23 8.18 3.90
N LYS A 60 19.23 8.72 3.20
CA LYS A 60 19.12 9.03 1.78
C LYS A 60 18.94 7.78 0.94
N THR A 61 19.74 6.75 1.22
CA THR A 61 19.64 5.47 0.51
C THR A 61 18.28 4.82 0.77
N ALA A 62 17.84 4.79 2.01
CA ALA A 62 16.54 4.24 2.38
C ALA A 62 15.41 5.03 1.74
N LEU A 63 15.55 6.35 1.63
CA LEU A 63 14.56 7.20 0.98
C LEU A 63 14.38 6.84 -0.49
N GLU A 64 15.46 6.60 -1.20
CA GLU A 64 15.38 6.21 -2.62
C GLU A 64 14.55 4.93 -2.80
N VAL A 65 14.80 3.94 -1.94
CA VAL A 65 14.03 2.70 -1.97
C VAL A 65 12.57 2.96 -1.62
N ALA A 66 12.33 3.78 -0.60
CA ALA A 66 10.96 4.10 -0.16
C ALA A 66 10.17 4.79 -1.26
N VAL A 67 10.76 5.76 -1.94
CA VAL A 67 10.10 6.47 -3.05
C VAL A 67 9.72 5.49 -4.14
N ARG A 68 10.62 4.60 -4.50
CA ARG A 68 10.35 3.60 -5.55
C ARG A 68 9.18 2.70 -5.17
N ARG A 69 9.15 2.23 -3.92
CA ARG A 69 8.08 1.33 -3.46
C ARG A 69 6.73 2.05 -3.37
N ILE A 70 6.74 3.31 -2.95
CA ILE A 70 5.52 4.11 -2.89
C ILE A 70 4.99 4.35 -4.31
N ASP A 71 5.87 4.69 -5.26
CA ASP A 71 5.47 4.89 -6.64
C ASP A 71 4.90 3.61 -7.26
N GLN A 72 5.48 2.46 -6.97
CA GLN A 72 4.95 1.18 -7.41
C GLN A 72 3.57 0.92 -6.82
N ALA A 73 3.36 1.26 -5.56
CA ALA A 73 2.07 1.08 -4.91
C ALA A 73 1.00 1.96 -5.54
N VAL A 74 1.35 3.17 -5.93
CA VAL A 74 0.44 4.07 -6.65
C VAL A 74 0.13 3.50 -8.04
N SER A 75 1.14 3.04 -8.76
CA SER A 75 0.95 2.43 -10.09
C SER A 75 0.04 1.22 -10.04
N LYS A 76 0.12 0.43 -8.98
CA LYS A 76 -0.72 -0.75 -8.82
C LYS A 76 -2.12 -0.42 -8.31
N GLY A 77 -2.39 0.85 -8.02
CA GLY A 77 -3.69 1.28 -7.52
C GLY A 77 -3.95 0.96 -6.05
N VAL A 78 -2.93 0.57 -5.29
CA VAL A 78 -3.07 0.28 -3.87
C VAL A 78 -3.17 1.58 -3.07
N PHE A 79 -2.40 2.60 -3.46
CA PHE A 79 -2.48 3.93 -2.89
C PHE A 79 -2.94 4.92 -3.94
N HIS A 80 -3.74 5.90 -3.51
CA HIS A 80 -4.08 7.02 -4.36
C HIS A 80 -2.83 7.88 -4.59
N ALA A 81 -2.75 8.53 -5.76
CA ALA A 81 -1.61 9.36 -6.11
C ALA A 81 -1.34 10.46 -5.09
N SER A 82 -2.38 11.07 -4.56
CA SER A 82 -2.22 12.14 -3.55
C SER A 82 -1.64 11.60 -2.25
N THR A 83 -2.00 10.38 -1.85
CA THR A 83 -1.44 9.73 -0.66
C THR A 83 0.04 9.44 -0.88
N GLY A 84 0.40 8.90 -2.04
CA GLY A 84 1.79 8.63 -2.40
C GLY A 84 2.63 9.89 -2.38
N SER A 85 2.15 10.95 -3.00
CA SER A 85 2.85 12.25 -3.04
C SER A 85 3.08 12.81 -1.64
N ARG A 86 2.09 12.69 -0.76
CA ARG A 86 2.19 13.17 0.61
C ARG A 86 3.26 12.41 1.38
N TYR A 87 3.30 11.08 1.25
CA TYR A 87 4.32 10.27 1.92
C TYR A 87 5.72 10.62 1.43
N VAL A 88 5.90 10.70 0.12
CA VAL A 88 7.19 11.01 -0.48
C VAL A 88 7.66 12.41 -0.04
N SER A 89 6.78 13.38 -0.11
CA SER A 89 7.05 14.77 0.28
C SER A 89 7.53 14.87 1.71
N ARG A 90 6.82 14.21 2.63
CA ARG A 90 7.16 14.25 4.06
C ARG A 90 8.50 13.58 4.34
N LEU A 91 8.74 12.43 3.71
CA LEU A 91 10.01 11.71 3.89
C LEU A 91 11.18 12.51 3.32
N MET A 92 11.00 13.10 2.14
CA MET A 92 12.03 13.94 1.53
C MET A 92 12.38 15.14 2.41
N ALA A 93 11.35 15.77 2.97
CA ALA A 93 11.58 16.94 3.86
C ALA A 93 12.36 16.53 5.11
N GLN A 94 12.04 15.39 5.69
CA GLN A 94 12.72 14.90 6.90
C GLN A 94 14.18 14.54 6.61
N VAL A 95 14.44 13.90 5.48
CA VAL A 95 15.81 13.54 5.10
C VAL A 95 16.60 14.78 4.74
N ALA A 96 16.00 15.73 4.04
CA ALA A 96 16.64 16.99 3.71
C ALA A 96 17.01 17.78 4.95
N ALA A 97 16.14 17.79 5.96
CA ALA A 97 16.41 18.47 7.23
C ALA A 97 17.60 17.85 7.96
N LEU A 98 17.70 16.52 7.94
CA LEU A 98 18.82 15.80 8.57
C LEU A 98 20.15 16.09 7.84
N ALA A 99 20.11 16.19 6.52
CA ALA A 99 21.31 16.41 5.71
C ALA A 99 21.80 17.85 5.75
N LYS A 100 20.99 18.80 6.23
CA LYS A 100 21.40 20.21 6.31
C LYS A 100 22.48 20.37 7.37
N PRO A 101 23.54 21.12 7.04
CA PRO A 101 24.52 21.47 8.08
C PRO A 101 23.85 22.37 9.11
N ALA A 102 24.24 22.17 10.34
CA ALA A 102 23.69 22.93 11.46
C ALA A 102 24.05 24.42 11.40
#